data_68f9398b9553932ecfe6ffd8cc3b6a8a
#
_entry.id   68f9398b9553932ecfe6ffd8cc3b6a8a
#
_cell.length_a   1.000
_cell.length_b   1.000
_cell.length_c   1.000
_cell.angle_alpha   90.00
_cell.angle_beta   90.00
_cell.angle_gamma   90.00
#
_symmetry.space_group_name_H-M   'P 1'
#
loop_
_entity.id
_entity.type
_entity.pdbx_description
1 polymer ?
#
loop_
_entity_poly.entity_id
_entity_poly.type
_entity_poly.pdbx_seq_one_letter_code
_entity_poly.pdbx_strand_id
1 'polypeptide(L)' 'MNRYEGPGNREAKIRYLDGDYQILLHGSHVICAMTGKSIPLDELKYWSVARQEAYCDVHASYEAEKRAGALPNQRRA' A
#
# COMPACT_ATOMS: atom_id res chain seq x y z
N MET A 1 19.51 6.89 17.16
CA MET A 1 19.51 6.63 16.73
C MET A 1 19.34 6.15 15.86
N ASN A 2 19.45 6.15 15.41
CA ASN A 2 19.14 5.65 14.58
C ASN A 2 20.01 5.09 13.74
N ARG A 3 20.63 4.21 13.90
CA ARG A 3 21.43 3.54 13.14
C ARG A 3 20.82 2.97 12.01
N TYR A 4 19.57 3.15 11.90
CA TYR A 4 18.82 2.57 10.84
C TYR A 4 18.47 3.51 9.76
N GLU A 5 19.24 4.54 9.61
CA GLU A 5 18.92 5.49 8.61
C GLU A 5 19.32 5.12 7.24
N GLY A 6 19.90 4.01 7.00
CA GLY A 6 20.29 3.57 5.67
C GLY A 6 19.11 3.32 4.76
N PRO A 7 19.36 3.20 3.45
CA PRO A 7 18.29 2.99 2.48
C PRO A 7 17.46 1.75 2.77
N GLY A 8 18.04 0.74 3.34
CA GLY A 8 17.31 -0.47 3.61
C GLY A 8 16.30 -0.36 4.71
N ASN A 9 16.29 0.77 5.42
CA ASN A 9 15.38 0.91 6.53
C ASN A 9 14.44 2.09 6.39
N ARG A 10 14.30 2.61 5.20
CA ARG A 10 13.37 3.70 4.99
C ARG A 10 12.18 3.20 4.18
N GLU A 11 11.15 4.01 4.14
CA GLU A 11 9.96 3.70 3.35
C GLU A 11 10.30 3.82 1.88
N ALA A 12 9.91 2.82 1.11
CA ALA A 12 10.10 2.83 -0.32
C ALA A 12 9.07 3.74 -0.97
N LYS A 13 9.42 4.32 -2.12
CA LYS A 13 8.46 5.02 -2.94
C LYS A 13 8.19 4.14 -4.13
N ILE A 14 6.93 3.84 -4.37
CA ILE A 14 6.53 2.86 -5.36
C ILE A 14 5.41 3.42 -6.22
N ARG A 15 5.47 3.11 -7.49
CA ARG A 15 4.36 3.35 -8.38
C ARG A 15 3.64 2.03 -8.53
N TYR A 16 2.36 1.97 -8.17
CA TYR A 16 1.57 0.76 -8.23
C TYR A 16 0.97 0.59 -9.60
N LEU A 17 1.14 -0.59 -10.17
CA LEU A 17 0.65 -0.93 -11.50
C LEU A 17 -0.30 -2.11 -11.38
N ASP A 18 -0.96 -2.42 -12.47
CA ASP A 18 -1.88 -3.53 -12.51
C ASP A 18 -1.08 -4.83 -12.43
N GLY A 19 -1.16 -5.50 -11.32
CA GLY A 19 -0.48 -6.78 -11.12
C GLY A 19 0.99 -6.69 -10.78
N ASP A 20 1.53 -5.48 -10.63
CA ASP A 20 2.95 -5.33 -10.35
C ASP A 20 3.21 -3.94 -9.81
N TYR A 21 4.44 -3.63 -9.46
CA TYR A 21 4.80 -2.30 -9.02
C TYR A 21 6.20 -1.96 -9.48
N GLN A 22 6.51 -0.67 -9.45
CA GLN A 22 7.77 -0.13 -9.89
C GLN A 22 8.37 0.65 -8.75
N ILE A 23 9.62 0.39 -8.41
CA ILE A 23 10.27 1.09 -7.31
C ILE A 23 10.86 2.39 -7.82
N LEU A 24 10.39 3.49 -7.26
CA LEU A 24 10.88 4.82 -7.60
C LEU A 24 12.01 5.25 -6.68
N LEU A 25 11.91 4.86 -5.41
CA LEU A 25 12.95 5.13 -4.44
C LEU A 25 13.04 3.90 -3.55
N HIS A 26 14.23 3.31 -3.50
CA HIS A 26 14.41 2.08 -2.75
C HIS A 26 14.19 2.26 -1.26
N GLY A 27 13.64 1.25 -0.65
CA GLY A 27 13.40 1.19 0.78
C GLY A 27 13.02 -0.21 1.15
N SER A 28 12.73 -0.45 2.42
CA SER A 28 12.45 -1.79 2.92
C SER A 28 10.96 -2.10 2.98
N HIS A 29 10.13 -1.08 2.97
CA HIS A 29 8.71 -1.26 3.24
C HIS A 29 7.89 -0.11 2.69
N VAL A 30 6.57 -0.32 2.68
CA VAL A 30 5.63 0.78 2.46
C VAL A 30 4.65 0.76 3.63
N ILE A 31 3.80 1.77 3.71
CA ILE A 31 2.87 1.92 4.82
C ILE A 31 1.45 1.68 4.32
N CYS A 32 0.70 0.89 5.08
CA CYS A 32 -0.69 0.62 4.76
C CYS A 32 -1.51 1.91 4.89
N ALA A 33 -2.25 2.23 3.85
CA ALA A 33 -3.03 3.47 3.84
C ALA A 33 -4.17 3.45 4.84
N MET A 34 -4.64 2.26 5.22
CA MET A 34 -5.78 2.16 6.11
C MET A 34 -5.39 2.00 7.57
N THR A 35 -4.32 1.26 7.84
CA THR A 35 -3.97 0.94 9.24
C THR A 35 -2.70 1.61 9.72
N GLY A 36 -1.88 2.11 8.80
CA GLY A 36 -0.60 2.69 9.19
C GLY A 36 0.49 1.68 9.46
N LYS A 37 0.19 0.40 9.26
CA LYS A 37 1.18 -0.63 9.49
C LYS A 37 2.24 -0.66 8.41
N SER A 38 3.44 -1.01 8.81
CA SER A 38 4.54 -1.19 7.88
C SER A 38 4.36 -2.52 7.13
N ILE A 39 4.53 -2.49 5.82
CA ILE A 39 4.40 -3.66 4.98
C ILE A 39 5.74 -3.91 4.30
N PRO A 40 6.47 -4.97 4.68
CA PRO A 40 7.71 -5.29 3.97
C PRO A 40 7.40 -5.52 2.50
N LEU A 41 8.30 -5.12 1.63
CA LEU A 41 8.03 -5.22 0.19
C LEU A 41 7.78 -6.65 -0.26
N ASP A 42 8.43 -7.62 0.35
CA ASP A 42 8.22 -9.01 -0.04
C ASP A 42 6.88 -9.56 0.46
N GLU A 43 6.16 -8.80 1.27
CA GLU A 43 4.82 -9.18 1.72
C GLU A 43 3.73 -8.32 1.10
N LEU A 44 4.10 -7.39 0.26
CA LEU A 44 3.14 -6.48 -0.36
C LEU A 44 2.32 -7.22 -1.41
N LYS A 45 1.01 -7.29 -1.23
CA LYS A 45 0.12 -8.00 -2.11
C LYS A 45 -1.09 -7.20 -2.56
N TYR A 46 -1.49 -6.23 -1.78
CA TYR A 46 -2.73 -5.50 -2.05
C TYR A 46 -2.46 -4.02 -2.20
N TRP A 47 -2.95 -3.43 -3.27
CA TRP A 47 -2.80 -1.99 -3.49
C TRP A 47 -3.88 -1.51 -4.44
N SER A 48 -4.01 -0.19 -4.54
CA SER A 48 -4.91 0.43 -5.48
C SER A 48 -4.10 1.22 -6.51
N VAL A 49 -4.29 0.89 -7.77
CA VAL A 49 -3.63 1.64 -8.84
C VAL A 49 -4.24 3.03 -8.94
N ALA A 50 -5.55 3.11 -8.83
CA ALA A 50 -6.24 4.40 -8.94
C ALA A 50 -5.83 5.38 -7.85
N ARG A 51 -5.69 4.89 -6.63
CA ARG A 51 -5.35 5.75 -5.51
C ARG A 51 -3.87 5.73 -5.16
N GLN A 52 -3.11 4.82 -5.78
CA GLN A 52 -1.66 4.69 -5.57
C GLN A 52 -1.34 4.52 -4.09
N GLU A 53 -1.94 3.51 -3.49
CA GLU A 53 -1.70 3.24 -2.08
C GLU A 53 -1.75 1.75 -1.80
N ALA A 54 -1.05 1.34 -0.74
CA ALA A 54 -0.90 -0.06 -0.38
C ALA A 54 -1.78 -0.42 0.80
N TYR A 55 -2.10 -1.70 0.90
CA TYR A 55 -2.92 -2.22 1.99
C TYR A 55 -2.24 -3.44 2.58
N CYS A 56 -2.28 -3.55 3.91
CA CYS A 56 -1.54 -4.60 4.58
C CYS A 56 -2.19 -5.98 4.45
N ASP A 57 -3.50 -6.03 4.20
CA ASP A 57 -4.19 -7.31 4.04
C ASP A 57 -5.48 -7.08 3.28
N VAL A 58 -6.22 -8.17 3.07
CA VAL A 58 -7.44 -8.10 2.28
C VAL A 58 -8.50 -7.27 2.98
N HIS A 59 -8.49 -7.24 4.31
CA HIS A 59 -9.47 -6.43 5.04
C HIS A 59 -9.23 -4.96 4.81
N ALA A 60 -7.96 -4.53 4.86
CA ALA A 60 -7.63 -3.13 4.60
C ALA A 60 -7.99 -2.75 3.18
N SER A 61 -7.73 -3.65 2.23
CA SER A 61 -8.08 -3.43 0.84
C SER A 61 -9.59 -3.26 0.67
N TYR A 62 -10.35 -4.16 1.28
CA TYR A 62 -11.80 -4.11 1.22
C TYR A 62 -12.34 -2.82 1.82
N GLU A 63 -11.84 -2.44 3.00
CA GLU A 63 -12.27 -1.21 3.65
C GLU A 63 -11.97 0.01 2.81
N ALA A 64 -10.82 0.03 2.16
CA ALA A 64 -10.46 1.15 1.31
C ALA A 64 -11.40 1.27 0.12
N GLU A 65 -11.74 0.14 -0.50
CA GLU A 65 -12.67 0.14 -1.63
C GLU A 65 -14.05 0.58 -1.18
N LYS A 66 -14.47 0.11 -0.02
CA LYS A 66 -15.75 0.46 0.53
C LYS A 66 -15.85 1.95 0.83
N ARG A 67 -14.81 2.52 1.45
CA ARG A 67 -14.81 3.94 1.75
C ARG A 67 -14.76 4.80 0.51
N ALA A 68 -14.13 4.30 -0.53
CA ALA A 68 -14.05 5.03 -1.79
C ALA A 68 -15.32 4.91 -2.61
N GLY A 69 -16.26 4.04 -2.18
CA GLY A 69 -17.48 3.83 -2.92
C GLY A 69 -17.27 3.03 -4.19
N ALA A 70 -16.19 2.24 -4.24
CA ALA A 70 -15.83 1.53 -5.45
C ALA A 70 -16.48 0.16 -5.57
N LEU A 71 -17.06 -0.36 -4.49
CA LEU A 71 -17.69 -1.66 -4.53
C LEU A 71 -19.07 -1.53 -5.17
N PRO A 72 -19.42 -2.42 -6.09
CA PRO A 72 -20.70 -2.31 -6.79
C PRO A 72 -21.90 -2.24 -5.87
N ASN A 73 -21.89 -3.00 -4.80
CA ASN A 73 -23.05 -3.03 -3.92
C ASN A 73 -23.05 -1.88 -2.92
N GLN A 74 -22.11 -0.98 -3.01
CA GLN A 74 -22.09 0.17 -2.15
C GLN A 74 -22.70 1.37 -2.83
N ARG A 75 -22.98 1.29 -4.11
CA ARG A 75 -23.43 2.40 -4.75
C ARG A 75 -24.72 2.67 -4.60
N ARG A 76 -25.08 3.10 -4.30
CA ARG A 76 -26.14 3.47 -4.11
C ARG A 76 -26.84 3.53 -3.86
N ALA A 77 -26.85 3.42 -3.70
CA ALA A 77 -27.53 3.52 -3.34
C ALA A 77 -28.18 3.82 -3.37
#